data_d9a55bbef3cda1938e6086142af52f56
#
_entry.id   d9a55bbef3cda1938e6086142af52f56
#
_cell.length_a   1.000
_cell.length_b   1.000
_cell.length_c   1.000
_cell.angle_alpha   90.00
_cell.angle_beta   90.00
_cell.angle_gamma   90.00
#
_symmetry.space_group_name_H-M   'P 1'
#
loop_
_entity.id
_entity.type
_entity.pdbx_description
1 polymer ?
#
loop_
_entity_poly.entity_id
_entity_poly.type
_entity_poly.pdbx_seq_one_letter_code
_entity_poly.pdbx_strand_id
1 'polypeptide(L)'
;MGLMAMAAVCAAADEQSSGDMDQNETAVLEELNLARTRPSEYASYLEDHKRNFKGPLVVVIDGRKPTRTLEGITAVDEAIAFLKKVEPVPALSASRPLTLSARDHVKDIGPRGITGHAGSDGSQPIDRIGRYSKPRTTSGEVITFGSVTARSIVIQLIVDDGVAGRDHRKSLFEPAFRLAGIAIGPHRTYEEVCVVDLTD
;
A
#
# COMPACT_ATOMS: atom_id res chain seq x y z
N MET A 1 -11.44 -41.62 15.02
CA MET A 1 -10.42 -41.16 14.04
C MET A 1 -11.10 -40.28 12.99
N GLY A 2 -11.40 -39.01 13.27
CA GLY A 2 -12.19 -38.15 12.39
C GLY A 2 -12.00 -36.65 12.54
N LEU A 3 -11.02 -36.17 13.34
CA LEU A 3 -10.89 -34.73 13.62
C LEU A 3 -9.60 -34.07 13.03
N MET A 4 -8.70 -34.82 12.40
CA MET A 4 -7.46 -34.25 11.84
C MET A 4 -7.52 -33.81 10.37
N ALA A 5 -8.57 -34.18 9.63
CA ALA A 5 -8.66 -33.85 8.20
C ALA A 5 -9.24 -32.44 7.91
N MET A 6 -9.97 -31.83 8.84
CA MET A 6 -10.60 -30.50 8.60
C MET A 6 -9.67 -29.30 8.76
N ALA A 7 -8.65 -29.41 9.63
CA ALA A 7 -7.72 -28.29 9.85
C ALA A 7 -6.76 -28.05 8.66
N ALA A 8 -6.37 -29.10 7.96
CA ALA A 8 -5.46 -28.99 6.81
C ALA A 8 -6.12 -28.37 5.55
N VAL A 9 -7.44 -28.55 5.41
CA VAL A 9 -8.19 -27.99 4.27
C VAL A 9 -8.44 -26.48 4.44
N CYS A 10 -8.65 -26.00 5.66
CA CYS A 10 -8.78 -24.56 5.94
C CYS A 10 -7.46 -23.81 5.73
N ALA A 11 -6.33 -24.37 6.18
CA ALA A 11 -5.02 -23.72 5.99
C ALA A 11 -4.61 -23.61 4.51
N ALA A 12 -4.89 -24.64 3.70
CA ALA A 12 -4.60 -24.63 2.27
C ALA A 12 -5.53 -23.68 1.49
N ALA A 13 -6.75 -23.44 1.94
CA ALA A 13 -7.66 -22.46 1.34
C ALA A 13 -7.24 -21.01 1.67
N ASP A 14 -6.73 -20.76 2.88
CA ASP A 14 -6.21 -19.45 3.27
C ASP A 14 -4.91 -19.08 2.52
N GLU A 15 -4.01 -20.02 2.28
CA GLU A 15 -2.79 -19.79 1.49
C GLU A 15 -3.10 -19.49 0.01
N GLN A 16 -4.14 -20.08 -0.58
CA GLN A 16 -4.56 -19.78 -1.96
C GLN A 16 -5.33 -18.46 -2.08
N SER A 17 -5.90 -17.94 -1.00
CA SER A 17 -6.60 -16.66 -0.97
C SER A 17 -5.68 -15.45 -0.84
N SER A 18 -4.42 -15.64 -0.44
CA SER A 18 -3.43 -14.57 -0.22
C SER A 18 -2.80 -13.98 -1.49
N GLY A 19 -3.13 -14.51 -2.67
CA GLY A 19 -2.55 -14.03 -3.94
C GLY A 19 -1.03 -14.20 -4.04
N ASP A 20 -0.44 -15.20 -3.39
CA ASP A 20 1.02 -15.43 -3.24
C ASP A 20 1.75 -14.31 -2.49
N MET A 21 1.05 -13.43 -1.80
CA MET A 21 1.66 -12.41 -0.93
C MET A 21 2.29 -13.08 0.30
N ASP A 22 3.44 -12.57 0.73
CA ASP A 22 4.02 -12.96 1.99
C ASP A 22 3.26 -12.34 3.19
N GLN A 23 3.71 -12.64 4.43
CA GLN A 23 3.04 -12.16 5.63
C GLN A 23 3.05 -10.63 5.74
N ASN A 24 4.11 -9.94 5.33
CA ASN A 24 4.19 -8.49 5.38
C ASN A 24 3.31 -7.84 4.31
N GLU A 25 3.33 -8.40 3.09
CA GLU A 25 2.48 -7.97 1.97
C GLU A 25 0.99 -8.16 2.31
N THR A 26 0.64 -9.30 2.93
CA THR A 26 -0.72 -9.58 3.43
C THR A 26 -1.14 -8.58 4.51
N ALA A 27 -0.26 -8.26 5.46
CA ALA A 27 -0.54 -7.27 6.49
C ALA A 27 -0.80 -5.87 5.89
N VAL A 28 -0.13 -5.51 4.78
CA VAL A 28 -0.44 -4.25 4.07
C VAL A 28 -1.84 -4.28 3.46
N LEU A 29 -2.27 -5.40 2.87
CA LEU A 29 -3.63 -5.53 2.34
C LEU A 29 -4.68 -5.41 3.45
N GLU A 30 -4.46 -6.04 4.59
CA GLU A 30 -5.34 -5.95 5.75
C GLU A 30 -5.44 -4.52 6.27
N GLU A 31 -4.32 -3.82 6.34
CA GLU A 31 -4.25 -2.43 6.78
C GLU A 31 -4.93 -1.47 5.79
N LEU A 32 -4.74 -1.68 4.46
CA LEU A 32 -5.49 -0.97 3.42
C LEU A 32 -6.98 -1.17 3.55
N ASN A 33 -7.41 -2.41 3.80
CA ASN A 33 -8.82 -2.75 3.96
C ASN A 33 -9.42 -2.15 5.23
N LEU A 34 -8.65 -2.06 6.31
CA LEU A 34 -9.06 -1.35 7.52
C LEU A 34 -9.32 0.14 7.23
N ALA A 35 -8.41 0.80 6.52
CA ALA A 35 -8.58 2.20 6.14
C ALA A 35 -9.79 2.40 5.20
N ARG A 36 -9.97 1.53 4.20
CA ARG A 36 -11.05 1.61 3.22
C ARG A 36 -12.43 1.39 3.84
N THR A 37 -12.57 0.39 4.71
CA THR A 37 -13.86 -0.02 5.27
C THR A 37 -14.23 0.72 6.54
N ARG A 38 -13.26 1.28 7.25
CA ARG A 38 -13.43 2.01 8.52
C ARG A 38 -12.62 3.31 8.58
N PRO A 39 -12.81 4.22 7.60
CA PRO A 39 -11.94 5.39 7.47
C PRO A 39 -11.99 6.31 8.71
N SER A 40 -13.17 6.53 9.30
CA SER A 40 -13.28 7.37 10.50
C SER A 40 -12.54 6.79 11.72
N GLU A 41 -12.52 5.46 11.88
CA GLU A 41 -11.72 4.80 12.91
C GLU A 41 -10.23 4.90 12.58
N TYR A 42 -9.88 4.75 11.29
CA TYR A 42 -8.50 4.83 10.83
C TYR A 42 -7.87 6.20 11.08
N ALA A 43 -8.67 7.25 11.13
CA ALA A 43 -8.20 8.60 11.47
C ALA A 43 -7.47 8.66 12.82
N SER A 44 -7.82 7.81 13.79
CA SER A 44 -7.14 7.75 15.09
C SER A 44 -5.66 7.34 14.98
N TYR A 45 -5.32 6.49 14.02
CA TYR A 45 -3.92 6.11 13.79
C TYR A 45 -3.08 7.24 13.20
N LEU A 46 -3.70 8.14 12.43
CA LEU A 46 -3.04 9.35 11.96
C LEU A 46 -2.88 10.39 13.08
N GLU A 47 -3.85 10.48 14.02
CA GLU A 47 -3.70 11.29 15.23
C GLU A 47 -2.52 10.79 16.09
N ASP A 48 -2.35 9.47 16.23
CA ASP A 48 -1.19 8.88 16.90
C ASP A 48 0.11 9.14 16.13
N HIS A 49 0.10 8.97 14.81
CA HIS A 49 1.25 9.29 13.95
C HIS A 49 1.69 10.74 14.11
N LYS A 50 0.76 11.69 14.21
CA LYS A 50 1.03 13.12 14.44
C LYS A 50 1.84 13.37 15.70
N ARG A 51 1.70 12.55 16.76
CA ARG A 51 2.49 12.67 18.01
C ARG A 51 3.98 12.39 17.83
N ASN A 52 4.35 11.72 16.74
CA ASN A 52 5.76 11.42 16.42
C ASN A 52 6.51 12.63 15.82
N PHE A 53 5.82 13.71 15.53
CA PHE A 53 6.44 14.91 14.98
C PHE A 53 7.25 15.68 16.05
N LYS A 54 8.45 16.09 15.68
CA LYS A 54 9.33 16.98 16.44
C LYS A 54 9.38 18.35 15.78
N GLY A 55 8.30 19.11 15.96
CA GLY A 55 8.03 20.33 15.20
C GLY A 55 7.22 20.07 13.95
N PRO A 56 6.95 21.08 13.10
CA PRO A 56 5.94 20.97 12.04
C PRO A 56 6.34 20.05 10.88
N LEU A 57 7.63 19.84 10.64
CA LEU A 57 8.12 19.17 9.43
C LEU A 57 9.00 17.94 9.68
N VAL A 58 9.29 17.58 10.92
CA VAL A 58 10.20 16.46 11.22
C VAL A 58 9.45 15.37 11.98
N VAL A 59 9.41 14.18 11.42
CA VAL A 59 8.79 13.00 12.03
C VAL A 59 9.86 11.99 12.44
N VAL A 60 9.65 11.32 13.60
CA VAL A 60 10.48 10.22 14.09
C VAL A 60 9.58 9.03 14.34
N ILE A 61 9.67 8.00 13.50
CA ILE A 61 8.84 6.79 13.58
C ILE A 61 9.68 5.63 14.10
N ASP A 62 9.18 4.93 15.10
CA ASP A 62 9.74 3.67 15.63
C ASP A 62 11.25 3.73 15.96
N GLY A 63 11.71 4.87 16.49
CA GLY A 63 13.11 5.06 16.85
C GLY A 63 14.07 5.19 15.65
N ARG A 64 13.54 5.29 14.44
CA ARG A 64 14.34 5.52 13.22
C ARG A 64 14.89 6.94 13.16
N LYS A 65 15.76 7.19 12.19
CA LYS A 65 16.33 8.53 11.98
C LYS A 65 15.21 9.53 11.70
N PRO A 66 15.31 10.76 12.25
CA PRO A 66 14.37 11.83 11.95
C PRO A 66 14.26 12.05 10.45
N THR A 67 13.03 12.04 9.93
CA THR A 67 12.75 12.29 8.51
C THR A 67 12.11 13.67 8.36
N ARG A 68 12.65 14.47 7.46
CA ARG A 68 12.05 15.74 7.09
C ARG A 68 10.99 15.51 6.01
N THR A 69 9.79 15.95 6.29
CA THR A 69 8.64 15.96 5.39
C THR A 69 8.57 17.28 4.60
N LEU A 70 7.73 17.35 3.60
CA LEU A 70 7.53 18.57 2.78
C LEU A 70 6.47 19.49 3.38
N GLU A 71 5.30 18.95 3.70
CA GLU A 71 4.14 19.68 4.25
C GLU A 71 3.91 19.37 5.73
N GLY A 72 4.39 18.20 6.20
CA GLY A 72 4.42 17.81 7.59
C GLY A 72 3.05 17.65 8.23
N ILE A 73 2.89 18.22 9.43
CA ILE A 73 1.64 18.14 10.20
C ILE A 73 0.44 18.62 9.39
N THR A 74 0.61 19.58 8.50
CA THR A 74 -0.50 20.10 7.67
C THR A 74 -1.08 19.01 6.76
N ALA A 75 -0.24 18.21 6.11
CA ALA A 75 -0.71 17.09 5.29
C ALA A 75 -1.39 16.00 6.13
N VAL A 76 -0.89 15.76 7.36
CA VAL A 76 -1.51 14.81 8.30
C VAL A 76 -2.89 15.30 8.72
N ASP A 77 -3.04 16.59 9.07
CA ASP A 77 -4.34 17.16 9.46
C ASP A 77 -5.35 17.13 8.31
N GLU A 78 -4.90 17.38 7.08
CA GLU A 78 -5.73 17.24 5.89
C GLU A 78 -6.20 15.79 5.70
N ALA A 79 -5.29 14.82 5.86
CA ALA A 79 -5.60 13.40 5.75
C ALA A 79 -6.61 12.94 6.83
N ILE A 80 -6.45 13.40 8.08
CA ILE A 80 -7.41 13.16 9.17
C ILE A 80 -8.78 13.72 8.82
N ALA A 81 -8.84 14.97 8.33
CA ALA A 81 -10.08 15.59 7.93
C ALA A 81 -10.77 14.87 6.76
N PHE A 82 -9.99 14.34 5.81
CA PHE A 82 -10.48 13.49 4.73
C PHE A 82 -11.07 12.19 5.26
N LEU A 83 -10.34 11.45 6.10
CA LEU A 83 -10.78 10.17 6.65
C LEU A 83 -12.06 10.27 7.50
N LYS A 84 -12.26 11.41 8.18
CA LYS A 84 -13.48 11.66 8.95
C LYS A 84 -14.71 11.96 8.09
N LYS A 85 -14.54 12.21 6.79
CA LYS A 85 -15.64 12.60 5.87
C LYS A 85 -15.88 11.62 4.73
N VAL A 86 -14.84 10.86 4.33
CA VAL A 86 -14.97 9.92 3.22
C VAL A 86 -15.88 8.76 3.63
N GLU A 87 -16.77 8.37 2.71
CA GLU A 87 -17.61 7.20 2.90
C GLU A 87 -16.76 5.91 2.79
N PRO A 88 -17.06 4.89 3.59
CA PRO A 88 -16.44 3.59 3.44
C PRO A 88 -16.57 3.03 2.03
N VAL A 89 -15.51 2.43 1.51
CA VAL A 89 -15.49 1.77 0.21
C VAL A 89 -15.22 0.27 0.37
N PRO A 90 -15.60 -0.58 -0.60
CA PRO A 90 -15.43 -2.03 -0.49
C PRO A 90 -13.98 -2.43 -0.23
N ALA A 91 -13.82 -3.50 0.55
CA ALA A 91 -12.52 -4.13 0.75
C ALA A 91 -11.96 -4.68 -0.57
N LEU A 92 -10.64 -4.67 -0.67
CA LEU A 92 -9.88 -5.27 -1.78
C LEU A 92 -9.65 -6.75 -1.49
N SER A 93 -9.75 -7.58 -2.52
CA SER A 93 -9.34 -8.98 -2.47
C SER A 93 -7.94 -9.14 -3.06
N ALA A 94 -7.17 -10.08 -2.52
CA ALA A 94 -5.86 -10.42 -3.03
C ALA A 94 -5.92 -10.94 -4.48
N SER A 95 -4.96 -10.53 -5.31
CA SER A 95 -4.86 -10.95 -6.71
C SER A 95 -3.44 -11.36 -7.05
N ARG A 96 -3.25 -12.66 -7.28
CA ARG A 96 -1.93 -13.21 -7.69
C ARG A 96 -1.35 -12.53 -8.95
N PRO A 97 -2.11 -12.29 -10.03
CA PRO A 97 -1.63 -11.56 -11.19
C PRO A 97 -1.09 -10.17 -10.86
N LEU A 98 -1.79 -9.42 -9.99
CA LEU A 98 -1.35 -8.09 -9.58
C LEU A 98 -0.11 -8.16 -8.67
N THR A 99 -0.03 -9.15 -7.77
CA THR A 99 1.17 -9.38 -6.95
C THR A 99 2.40 -9.65 -7.82
N LEU A 100 2.25 -10.44 -8.89
CA LEU A 100 3.36 -10.70 -9.82
C LEU A 100 3.78 -9.43 -10.58
N SER A 101 2.82 -8.62 -11.00
CA SER A 101 3.08 -7.32 -11.64
C SER A 101 3.83 -6.36 -10.70
N ALA A 102 3.36 -6.21 -9.47
CA ALA A 102 4.03 -5.40 -8.45
C ALA A 102 5.46 -5.90 -8.15
N ARG A 103 5.66 -7.23 -8.08
CA ARG A 103 6.99 -7.83 -7.91
C ARG A 103 7.94 -7.57 -9.06
N ASP A 104 7.45 -7.55 -10.30
CA ASP A 104 8.27 -7.17 -11.45
C ASP A 104 8.82 -5.76 -11.26
N HIS A 105 7.96 -4.83 -10.84
CA HIS A 105 8.37 -3.45 -10.63
C HIS A 105 9.36 -3.30 -9.47
N VAL A 106 9.09 -3.93 -8.32
CA VAL A 106 10.01 -3.93 -7.17
C VAL A 106 11.39 -4.48 -7.55
N LYS A 107 11.44 -5.60 -8.27
CA LYS A 107 12.70 -6.23 -8.73
C LYS A 107 13.46 -5.35 -9.73
N ASP A 108 12.73 -4.57 -10.52
CA ASP A 108 13.35 -3.68 -11.51
C ASP A 108 13.91 -2.42 -10.86
N ILE A 109 13.08 -1.66 -10.13
CA ILE A 109 13.46 -0.34 -9.60
C ILE A 109 14.32 -0.41 -8.32
N GLY A 110 14.07 -1.40 -7.46
CA GLY A 110 14.71 -1.49 -6.16
C GLY A 110 16.25 -1.50 -6.22
N PRO A 111 16.89 -2.47 -6.92
CA PRO A 111 18.36 -2.53 -7.02
C PRO A 111 18.97 -1.32 -7.74
N ARG A 112 18.22 -0.69 -8.63
CA ARG A 112 18.67 0.48 -9.39
C ARG A 112 18.53 1.79 -8.61
N GLY A 113 17.72 1.81 -7.54
CA GLY A 113 17.40 3.02 -6.78
C GLY A 113 16.54 4.02 -7.58
N ILE A 114 15.74 3.51 -8.53
CA ILE A 114 14.83 4.31 -9.36
C ILE A 114 13.52 4.51 -8.60
N THR A 115 12.88 5.66 -8.80
CA THR A 115 11.56 5.97 -8.25
C THR A 115 10.56 6.23 -9.37
N GLY A 116 9.26 6.09 -9.06
CA GLY A 116 8.17 6.35 -10.00
C GLY A 116 7.61 5.08 -10.65
N HIS A 117 6.65 5.28 -11.53
CA HIS A 117 5.80 4.22 -12.08
C HIS A 117 6.36 3.55 -13.35
N ALA A 118 7.26 4.21 -14.07
CA ALA A 118 7.88 3.65 -15.27
C ALA A 118 8.97 2.64 -14.90
N GLY A 119 8.93 1.47 -15.51
CA GLY A 119 10.02 0.49 -15.44
C GLY A 119 11.26 0.95 -16.20
N SER A 120 12.41 0.37 -15.90
CA SER A 120 13.68 0.67 -16.60
C SER A 120 13.64 0.29 -18.08
N ASP A 121 12.71 -0.58 -18.47
CA ASP A 121 12.40 -0.97 -19.85
C ASP A 121 11.35 -0.05 -20.51
N GLY A 122 10.88 0.98 -19.80
CA GLY A 122 9.83 1.90 -20.25
C GLY A 122 8.41 1.40 -19.99
N SER A 123 8.23 0.19 -19.43
CA SER A 123 6.89 -0.36 -19.14
C SER A 123 6.14 0.51 -18.13
N GLN A 124 4.86 0.73 -18.40
CA GLN A 124 3.92 1.37 -17.48
C GLN A 124 3.22 0.31 -16.60
N PRO A 125 2.55 0.70 -15.50
CA PRO A 125 1.82 -0.24 -14.65
C PRO A 125 0.86 -1.15 -15.44
N ILE A 126 0.11 -0.59 -16.38
CA ILE A 126 -0.84 -1.33 -17.21
C ILE A 126 -0.15 -2.40 -18.08
N ASP A 127 1.08 -2.13 -18.55
CA ASP A 127 1.85 -3.09 -19.34
C ASP A 127 2.28 -4.27 -18.48
N ARG A 128 2.72 -4.02 -17.24
CA ARG A 128 3.12 -5.05 -16.28
C ARG A 128 1.93 -5.90 -15.85
N ILE A 129 0.81 -5.27 -15.50
CA ILE A 129 -0.46 -5.96 -15.18
C ILE A 129 -0.87 -6.85 -16.35
N GLY A 130 -0.78 -6.33 -17.58
CA GLY A 130 -1.13 -7.05 -18.81
C GLY A 130 -0.31 -8.31 -19.08
N ARG A 131 0.87 -8.46 -18.47
CA ARG A 131 1.68 -9.70 -18.57
C ARG A 131 1.02 -10.89 -17.86
N TYR A 132 0.21 -10.64 -16.84
CA TYR A 132 -0.32 -11.64 -15.93
C TYR A 132 -1.84 -11.76 -15.94
N SER A 133 -2.55 -10.73 -16.40
CA SER A 133 -4.01 -10.72 -16.47
C SER A 133 -4.50 -10.00 -17.72
N LYS A 134 -5.75 -10.26 -18.07
CA LYS A 134 -6.42 -9.47 -19.11
C LYS A 134 -6.62 -8.03 -18.61
N PRO A 135 -6.52 -7.03 -19.52
CA PRO A 135 -6.80 -5.65 -19.17
C PRO A 135 -8.18 -5.50 -18.52
N ARG A 136 -8.25 -4.73 -17.47
CA ARG A 136 -9.46 -4.32 -16.77
C ARG A 136 -9.85 -2.92 -17.18
N THR A 137 -11.05 -2.50 -16.82
CA THR A 137 -11.58 -1.17 -17.18
C THR A 137 -10.82 -0.07 -16.43
N THR A 138 -10.47 -0.35 -15.17
CA THR A 138 -9.77 0.60 -14.30
C THR A 138 -8.58 -0.09 -13.64
N SER A 139 -7.44 0.56 -13.70
CA SER A 139 -6.21 0.12 -13.02
C SER A 139 -5.48 1.30 -12.41
N GLY A 140 -4.74 1.05 -11.35
CA GLY A 140 -3.90 2.03 -10.67
C GLY A 140 -2.69 1.35 -10.03
N GLU A 141 -1.68 2.14 -9.78
CA GLU A 141 -0.51 1.74 -9.01
C GLU A 141 -0.19 2.84 -8.00
N VAL A 142 0.10 2.46 -6.77
CA VAL A 142 0.64 3.38 -5.76
C VAL A 142 1.95 2.81 -5.21
N ILE A 143 2.92 3.69 -4.95
CA ILE A 143 4.26 3.31 -4.52
C ILE A 143 4.65 4.13 -3.30
N THR A 144 5.28 3.49 -2.32
CA THR A 144 5.89 4.16 -1.18
C THR A 144 7.31 3.66 -0.94
N PHE A 145 8.14 4.51 -0.36
CA PHE A 145 9.55 4.24 -0.11
C PHE A 145 9.90 4.49 1.36
N GLY A 146 10.80 3.66 1.91
CA GLY A 146 11.37 3.86 3.23
C GLY A 146 10.48 3.47 4.41
N SER A 147 9.24 3.03 4.18
CA SER A 147 8.33 2.55 5.22
C SER A 147 8.43 1.03 5.35
N VAL A 148 8.49 0.52 6.59
CA VAL A 148 8.81 -0.89 6.88
C VAL A 148 7.67 -1.66 7.55
N THR A 149 6.65 -0.99 8.07
CA THR A 149 5.48 -1.64 8.66
C THR A 149 4.25 -1.39 7.81
N ALA A 150 3.30 -2.32 7.79
CA ALA A 150 2.04 -2.18 7.08
C ALA A 150 1.35 -0.84 7.41
N ARG A 151 1.29 -0.50 8.72
CA ARG A 151 0.72 0.77 9.18
C ARG A 151 1.46 1.98 8.62
N SER A 152 2.79 2.00 8.66
CA SER A 152 3.57 3.14 8.16
C SER A 152 3.45 3.30 6.65
N ILE A 153 3.36 2.19 5.90
CA ILE A 153 3.12 2.19 4.46
C ILE A 153 1.77 2.85 4.13
N VAL A 154 0.70 2.39 4.77
CA VAL A 154 -0.65 2.89 4.48
C VAL A 154 -0.83 4.34 4.96
N ILE A 155 -0.29 4.71 6.13
CA ILE A 155 -0.29 6.11 6.58
C ILE A 155 0.43 7.01 5.58
N GLN A 156 1.61 6.60 5.09
CA GLN A 156 2.36 7.39 4.10
C GLN A 156 1.56 7.62 2.81
N LEU A 157 0.90 6.59 2.29
CA LEU A 157 0.05 6.68 1.10
C LEU A 157 -1.19 7.56 1.33
N ILE A 158 -1.77 7.55 2.54
CA ILE A 158 -2.95 8.36 2.87
C ILE A 158 -2.57 9.82 3.15
N VAL A 159 -1.46 10.06 3.87
CA VAL A 159 -0.96 11.43 4.13
C VAL A 159 -0.54 12.07 2.81
N ASP A 160 0.17 11.32 1.98
CA ASP A 160 0.56 11.70 0.62
C ASP A 160 1.34 13.03 0.60
N ASP A 161 2.31 13.17 1.54
CA ASP A 161 3.09 14.37 1.77
C ASP A 161 3.86 14.79 0.52
N GLY A 162 3.70 16.04 0.09
CA GLY A 162 4.37 16.59 -1.09
C GLY A 162 3.71 16.25 -2.43
N VAL A 163 2.60 15.51 -2.44
CA VAL A 163 1.83 15.19 -3.65
C VAL A 163 0.59 16.07 -3.70
N ALA A 164 0.66 17.18 -4.44
CA ALA A 164 -0.38 18.21 -4.46
C ALA A 164 -1.78 17.66 -4.83
N GLY A 165 -1.83 16.65 -5.69
CA GLY A 165 -3.08 16.01 -6.11
C GLY A 165 -3.65 14.99 -5.11
N ARG A 166 -2.86 14.56 -4.12
CA ARG A 166 -3.19 13.42 -3.24
C ARG A 166 -3.60 12.17 -4.02
N ASP A 167 -2.85 11.86 -5.06
CA ASP A 167 -3.26 10.84 -6.03
C ASP A 167 -3.15 9.42 -5.45
N HIS A 168 -2.20 9.15 -4.54
CA HIS A 168 -2.16 7.88 -3.83
C HIS A 168 -3.39 7.73 -2.94
N ARG A 169 -3.72 8.74 -2.13
CA ARG A 169 -4.93 8.74 -1.28
C ARG A 169 -6.19 8.52 -2.11
N LYS A 170 -6.36 9.24 -3.23
CA LYS A 170 -7.51 9.07 -4.13
C LYS A 170 -7.61 7.64 -4.65
N SER A 171 -6.50 7.07 -5.11
CA SER A 171 -6.45 5.69 -5.59
C SER A 171 -6.84 4.69 -4.49
N LEU A 172 -6.36 4.89 -3.26
CA LEU A 172 -6.71 4.00 -2.15
C LEU A 172 -8.21 4.01 -1.82
N PHE A 173 -8.90 5.11 -2.03
CA PHE A 173 -10.34 5.24 -1.77
C PHE A 173 -11.21 5.21 -3.03
N GLU A 174 -10.63 4.84 -4.19
CA GLU A 174 -11.41 4.64 -5.42
C GLU A 174 -12.39 3.46 -5.25
N PRO A 175 -13.71 3.72 -5.32
CA PRO A 175 -14.70 2.69 -5.06
C PRO A 175 -14.80 1.63 -6.18
N ALA A 176 -14.25 1.89 -7.36
CA ALA A 176 -14.24 0.90 -8.45
C ALA A 176 -13.25 -0.24 -8.18
N PHE A 177 -12.15 0.01 -7.46
CA PHE A 177 -11.16 -1.03 -7.19
C PHE A 177 -11.70 -2.13 -6.29
N ARG A 178 -11.42 -3.38 -6.68
CA ARG A 178 -11.82 -4.62 -5.99
C ARG A 178 -10.66 -5.56 -5.70
N LEU A 179 -9.60 -5.47 -6.49
CA LEU A 179 -8.45 -6.36 -6.42
C LEU A 179 -7.17 -5.58 -6.12
N ALA A 180 -6.30 -6.17 -5.34
CA ALA A 180 -4.97 -5.65 -5.09
C ALA A 180 -3.90 -6.74 -5.17
N GLY A 181 -2.73 -6.36 -5.66
CA GLY A 181 -1.50 -7.14 -5.53
C GLY A 181 -0.43 -6.26 -4.93
N ILE A 182 0.31 -6.79 -3.95
CA ILE A 182 1.28 -6.04 -3.18
C ILE A 182 2.62 -6.74 -3.29
N ALA A 183 3.68 -5.95 -3.43
CA ALA A 183 5.05 -6.43 -3.34
C ALA A 183 5.91 -5.47 -2.53
N ILE A 184 6.73 -6.03 -1.65
CA ILE A 184 7.71 -5.29 -0.84
C ILE A 184 9.10 -5.83 -1.17
N GLY A 185 10.08 -4.95 -1.23
CA GLY A 185 11.46 -5.37 -1.43
C GLY A 185 12.48 -4.28 -1.16
N PRO A 186 13.78 -4.66 -1.17
CA PRO A 186 14.85 -3.72 -0.88
C PRO A 186 14.95 -2.63 -1.96
N HIS A 187 15.22 -1.41 -1.52
CA HIS A 187 15.47 -0.28 -2.41
C HIS A 187 16.82 0.37 -2.07
N ARG A 188 17.68 0.50 -3.08
CA ARG A 188 19.06 0.96 -2.92
C ARG A 188 19.19 2.31 -2.19
N THR A 189 18.26 3.23 -2.42
CA THR A 189 18.30 4.59 -1.87
C THR A 189 17.49 4.73 -0.59
N TYR A 190 16.34 4.05 -0.52
CA TYR A 190 15.35 4.23 0.54
C TYR A 190 15.20 3.04 1.47
N GLU A 191 16.09 2.04 1.38
CA GLU A 191 16.07 0.78 2.13
C GLU A 191 14.96 -0.16 1.65
N GLU A 192 13.71 0.30 1.56
CA GLU A 192 12.56 -0.47 1.09
C GLU A 192 11.69 0.30 0.09
N VAL A 193 11.00 -0.46 -0.73
CA VAL A 193 9.92 -0.01 -1.61
C VAL A 193 8.73 -0.95 -1.47
N CYS A 194 7.54 -0.39 -1.41
CA CYS A 194 6.28 -1.13 -1.50
C CYS A 194 5.50 -0.63 -2.72
N VAL A 195 5.11 -1.57 -3.58
CA VAL A 195 4.27 -1.34 -4.77
C VAL A 195 2.93 -2.02 -4.55
N VAL A 196 1.85 -1.31 -4.81
CA VAL A 196 0.48 -1.81 -4.76
C VAL A 196 -0.18 -1.58 -6.10
N ASP A 197 -0.45 -2.65 -6.83
CA ASP A 197 -1.26 -2.64 -8.06
C ASP A 197 -2.73 -2.86 -7.72
N LEU A 198 -3.61 -2.11 -8.36
CA LEU A 198 -5.04 -2.06 -8.09
C LEU A 198 -5.83 -2.22 -9.40
N THR A 199 -6.95 -2.98 -9.37
CA THR A 199 -7.92 -3.04 -10.49
C THR A 199 -9.36 -3.21 -9.99
N ASP A 200 -10.34 -2.97 -10.89
CA ASP A 200 -11.75 -3.35 -10.76
C ASP A 200 -11.95 -4.86 -10.81
#